data_b0d398fce5a43679b0eda2af106ee2ac
#
_entry.id   b0d398fce5a43679b0eda2af106ee2ac
#
_cell.length_a   1.000
_cell.length_b   1.000
_cell.length_c   1.000
_cell.angle_alpha   90.00
_cell.angle_beta   90.00
_cell.angle_gamma   90.00
#
_symmetry.space_group_name_H-M   'P 1'
#
loop_
_entity.id
_entity.type
_entity.pdbx_description
1 polymer ?
#
loop_
_entity_poly.entity_id
_entity_poly.type
_entity_poly.pdbx_seq_one_letter_code
_entity_poly.pdbx_strand_id
1 'polypeptide(L)'
;MKMDTQKNMNLQNNISFLRIRPCDSDNEIYLNSRKKEGTSSFYIDKTVDLEKIHKKDFQTISDTKLDESFQWFVTYKNWKEFEDVDSHRIVYRSSNNLENDMEVITRLNPSYVLLTDLENIKFLKSIQPSLNFKISKYVNSIEEAKESIAKGVQDLWLRDWSYREIKELKNTSNFELFERTLFSLVDVNKARKLLSKIQFTNFLQLRDVRGYKRFPTNWSPGSGKEIPKLNGLTYNVSSSFKSTNFEKILSKAQEGNEISNDELEELFKTSGKYINKIAEVADNLNRSINKDDVTFVKNRNINYTNQCYFKCGFCGFSKGPKSLNLKEKPYNLEPQEVVKRSVEAFNDGASEVCLQGGIHPEYTGNFYLELVKQIKKEVPDLHIHGFTPLEIWQGAETINLSIEDYLILLKDAGLNTLPGTAAEILDNRIRKYLCPDKITSEQWGYVMEVAHSLEIKSTATIMFGHIDDIKSWVNHFDLIKRIQKRTKGFTEIVPLPFVHMGSPIFLQGKSMPGPTWDEVTLIHALARIYFYGSIDNIQASWVKLGHDGASKLLHAGVNDLGGTLINENISRASGADHGQHTTDIEFVELIEKSNKKPFLRNTLYTEKKSLSSISNLENVIKL
;
A
#
# COMPACT_ATOMS: atom_id res chain seq x y z
N MET A 1 32.98 -1.21 4.67
CA MET A 1 32.65 -0.09 3.79
C MET A 1 31.17 0.16 3.98
N LYS A 2 30.81 1.15 4.84
CA LYS A 2 29.41 1.54 5.07
C LYS A 2 28.96 2.26 3.80
N MET A 3 28.20 1.59 2.95
CA MET A 3 27.50 2.27 1.86
C MET A 3 26.41 3.15 2.45
N ASP A 4 26.46 4.39 2.08
CA ASP A 4 25.61 5.51 2.50
C ASP A 4 24.14 5.23 2.18
N THR A 5 23.44 4.50 3.06
CA THR A 5 21.99 4.33 3.01
C THR A 5 21.23 5.60 3.32
N GLN A 6 21.94 6.68 3.73
CA GLN A 6 21.35 8.00 3.99
C GLN A 6 21.05 8.80 2.72
N LYS A 7 21.63 8.47 1.56
CA LYS A 7 21.38 9.23 0.32
C LYS A 7 19.96 9.16 -0.22
N ASN A 8 19.19 8.11 0.14
CA ASN A 8 17.82 7.95 -0.35
C ASN A 8 16.72 8.48 0.60
N MET A 9 17.06 8.82 1.84
CA MET A 9 16.10 9.40 2.80
C MET A 9 16.07 10.95 2.78
N ASN A 10 16.98 11.60 2.09
CA ASN A 10 17.13 13.07 2.10
C ASN A 10 16.37 13.80 0.98
N LEU A 11 15.32 13.22 0.41
CA LEU A 11 14.38 13.98 -0.46
C LEU A 11 13.73 15.17 0.27
N GLN A 12 13.74 15.17 1.61
CA GLN A 12 13.23 16.29 2.42
C GLN A 12 14.15 17.52 2.43
N ASN A 13 15.43 17.37 2.10
CA ASN A 13 16.42 18.45 2.16
C ASN A 13 16.74 19.10 0.81
N ASN A 14 16.18 18.56 -0.28
CA ASN A 14 16.44 19.12 -1.60
C ASN A 14 15.49 20.28 -1.88
N ILE A 15 16.06 21.41 -2.34
CA ILE A 15 15.27 22.57 -2.74
C ILE A 15 14.55 22.25 -4.04
N SER A 16 13.22 22.37 -4.05
CA SER A 16 12.42 22.26 -5.26
C SER A 16 12.13 23.63 -5.85
N PHE A 17 11.85 23.68 -7.14
CA PHE A 17 11.39 24.91 -7.79
C PHE A 17 10.26 24.64 -8.78
N LEU A 18 9.41 25.63 -8.97
CA LEU A 18 8.36 25.65 -9.95
C LEU A 18 8.59 26.79 -10.92
N ARG A 19 8.63 26.45 -12.20
CA ARG A 19 8.75 27.42 -13.27
C ARG A 19 7.37 27.70 -13.85
N ILE A 20 6.93 28.94 -13.75
CA ILE A 20 5.61 29.38 -14.20
C ILE A 20 5.68 30.55 -15.16
N ARG A 21 4.71 30.61 -16.05
CA ARG A 21 4.50 31.77 -16.94
C ARG A 21 3.04 32.17 -16.96
N PRO A 22 2.73 33.45 -17.14
CA PRO A 22 1.39 33.88 -17.49
C PRO A 22 0.96 33.22 -18.80
N CYS A 23 -0.30 32.78 -18.87
CA CYS A 23 -0.87 32.24 -20.10
C CYS A 23 -2.17 32.99 -20.44
N ASP A 24 -2.13 33.66 -21.54
CA ASP A 24 -3.27 34.37 -22.14
C ASP A 24 -3.65 33.80 -23.52
N SER A 25 -3.03 32.70 -23.93
CA SER A 25 -3.28 32.04 -25.20
C SER A 25 -3.09 30.51 -25.11
N ASP A 26 -4.01 29.80 -25.74
CA ASP A 26 -3.97 28.33 -25.93
C ASP A 26 -3.44 27.91 -27.32
N ASN A 27 -2.87 28.87 -28.05
CA ASN A 27 -2.31 28.63 -29.39
C ASN A 27 -1.20 27.57 -29.35
N GLU A 28 -1.32 26.59 -30.24
CA GLU A 28 -0.39 25.45 -30.28
C GLU A 28 1.07 25.85 -30.52
N ILE A 29 1.31 26.85 -31.36
CA ILE A 29 2.66 27.36 -31.65
C ILE A 29 3.25 27.99 -30.40
N TYR A 30 2.45 28.79 -29.69
CA TYR A 30 2.84 29.40 -28.42
C TYR A 30 3.20 28.34 -27.38
N LEU A 31 2.32 27.34 -27.16
CA LEU A 31 2.54 26.28 -26.18
C LEU A 31 3.79 25.44 -26.50
N ASN A 32 3.98 25.08 -27.78
CA ASN A 32 5.19 24.35 -28.21
C ASN A 32 6.47 25.16 -28.00
N SER A 33 6.44 26.46 -28.23
CA SER A 33 7.58 27.35 -27.96
C SER A 33 7.91 27.37 -26.47
N ARG A 34 6.90 27.53 -25.60
CA ARG A 34 7.08 27.55 -24.14
C ARG A 34 7.60 26.20 -23.60
N LYS A 35 7.10 25.08 -24.15
CA LYS A 35 7.62 23.76 -23.80
C LYS A 35 9.10 23.59 -24.15
N LYS A 36 9.53 24.06 -25.30
CA LYS A 36 10.95 24.04 -25.70
C LYS A 36 11.83 24.89 -24.79
N GLU A 37 11.29 25.96 -24.25
CA GLU A 37 11.96 26.81 -23.28
C GLU A 37 11.97 26.21 -21.86
N GLY A 38 11.30 25.05 -21.67
CA GLY A 38 11.24 24.32 -20.40
C GLY A 38 10.22 24.89 -19.42
N THR A 39 9.17 25.57 -19.86
CA THR A 39 8.04 25.94 -18.99
C THR A 39 7.33 24.69 -18.51
N SER A 40 7.07 24.58 -17.21
CA SER A 40 6.38 23.45 -16.60
C SER A 40 4.94 23.77 -16.23
N SER A 41 4.63 25.04 -15.97
CA SER A 41 3.30 25.46 -15.53
C SER A 41 2.92 26.82 -16.07
N PHE A 42 1.61 26.98 -16.27
CA PHE A 42 1.01 28.28 -16.60
C PHE A 42 0.16 28.78 -15.46
N TYR A 43 0.31 30.07 -15.16
CA TYR A 43 -0.66 30.83 -14.37
C TYR A 43 -1.75 31.35 -15.29
N ILE A 44 -3.01 31.08 -14.98
CA ILE A 44 -4.17 31.41 -15.77
C ILE A 44 -5.05 32.36 -14.98
N ASP A 45 -5.18 33.59 -15.46
CA ASP A 45 -6.08 34.62 -14.95
C ASP A 45 -7.26 34.90 -15.87
N LYS A 46 -7.28 34.24 -17.04
CA LYS A 46 -8.32 34.39 -18.08
C LYS A 46 -8.83 33.02 -18.50
N THR A 47 -10.01 33.02 -19.13
CA THR A 47 -10.57 31.82 -19.75
C THR A 47 -9.76 31.47 -20.99
N VAL A 48 -9.08 30.33 -20.96
CA VAL A 48 -8.36 29.72 -22.09
C VAL A 48 -8.79 28.27 -22.22
N ASP A 49 -8.51 27.64 -23.35
CA ASP A 49 -8.78 26.21 -23.53
C ASP A 49 -7.77 25.35 -22.75
N LEU A 50 -8.15 25.00 -21.53
CA LEU A 50 -7.32 24.21 -20.62
C LEU A 50 -7.00 22.81 -21.18
N GLU A 51 -7.90 22.22 -21.98
CA GLU A 51 -7.67 20.92 -22.58
C GLU A 51 -6.48 20.96 -23.54
N LYS A 52 -6.35 22.03 -24.33
CA LYS A 52 -5.20 22.21 -25.23
C LYS A 52 -3.89 22.38 -24.45
N ILE A 53 -3.92 23.09 -23.32
CA ILE A 53 -2.74 23.28 -22.46
C ILE A 53 -2.34 21.93 -21.86
N HIS A 54 -3.28 21.18 -21.33
CA HIS A 54 -3.02 19.88 -20.70
C HIS A 54 -2.54 18.82 -21.71
N LYS A 55 -3.03 18.86 -22.96
CA LYS A 55 -2.55 17.98 -24.05
C LYS A 55 -1.06 18.17 -24.36
N LYS A 56 -0.48 19.32 -24.00
CA LYS A 56 0.94 19.62 -24.15
C LYS A 56 1.76 19.37 -22.88
N ASP A 57 1.19 18.70 -21.90
CA ASP A 57 1.84 18.31 -20.63
C ASP A 57 2.21 19.49 -19.73
N PHE A 58 1.46 20.58 -19.82
CA PHE A 58 1.58 21.70 -18.89
C PHE A 58 0.59 21.57 -17.73
N GLN A 59 0.98 22.11 -16.61
CA GLN A 59 0.15 22.26 -15.43
C GLN A 59 -0.41 23.69 -15.36
N THR A 60 -1.55 23.84 -14.73
CA THR A 60 -2.21 25.14 -14.60
C THR A 60 -2.39 25.54 -13.14
N ILE A 61 -2.25 26.82 -12.86
CA ILE A 61 -2.45 27.41 -11.54
C ILE A 61 -3.34 28.63 -11.74
N SER A 62 -4.41 28.73 -10.93
CA SER A 62 -5.38 29.82 -11.03
C SER A 62 -5.77 30.32 -9.64
N ASP A 63 -6.15 31.59 -9.53
CA ASP A 63 -6.77 32.19 -8.35
C ASP A 63 -8.29 32.13 -8.38
N THR A 64 -8.86 31.64 -9.48
CA THR A 64 -10.28 31.30 -9.60
C THR A 64 -10.48 29.79 -9.55
N LYS A 65 -11.58 29.32 -8.96
CA LYS A 65 -11.92 27.90 -8.88
C LYS A 65 -12.33 27.36 -10.25
N LEU A 66 -11.34 26.90 -11.03
CA LEU A 66 -11.55 26.23 -12.31
C LEU A 66 -11.34 24.71 -12.10
N ASP A 67 -12.33 23.89 -12.40
CA ASP A 67 -12.33 22.44 -12.13
C ASP A 67 -11.14 21.70 -12.77
N GLU A 68 -10.63 22.21 -13.88
CA GLU A 68 -9.54 21.62 -14.65
C GLU A 68 -8.15 22.13 -14.23
N SER A 69 -8.06 23.13 -13.33
CA SER A 69 -6.78 23.61 -12.84
C SER A 69 -6.12 22.59 -11.91
N PHE A 70 -4.80 22.45 -12.02
CA PHE A 70 -4.03 21.55 -11.16
C PHE A 70 -3.91 22.08 -9.73
N GLN A 71 -3.74 23.37 -9.58
CA GLN A 71 -3.69 24.03 -8.26
C GLN A 71 -4.41 25.38 -8.29
N TRP A 72 -4.85 25.81 -7.10
CA TRP A 72 -5.45 27.11 -6.89
C TRP A 72 -4.66 27.93 -5.89
N PHE A 73 -4.53 29.21 -6.18
CA PHE A 73 -4.10 30.18 -5.20
C PHE A 73 -5.26 30.53 -4.28
N VAL A 74 -5.05 30.26 -3.00
CA VAL A 74 -6.04 30.55 -1.97
C VAL A 74 -5.46 31.64 -1.05
N THR A 75 -6.28 32.61 -0.70
CA THR A 75 -5.95 33.70 0.21
C THR A 75 -6.91 33.70 1.38
N TYR A 76 -6.60 34.47 2.43
CA TYR A 76 -7.53 34.66 3.54
C TYR A 76 -8.91 35.19 3.10
N LYS A 77 -9.00 35.89 1.98
CA LYS A 77 -10.24 36.46 1.47
C LYS A 77 -11.18 35.44 0.83
N ASN A 78 -10.66 34.39 0.22
CA ASN A 78 -11.44 33.42 -0.57
C ASN A 78 -11.35 31.97 -0.06
N TRP A 79 -10.65 31.69 1.04
CA TRP A 79 -10.37 30.31 1.46
C TRP A 79 -11.63 29.47 1.70
N LYS A 80 -12.73 30.08 2.15
CA LYS A 80 -13.99 29.38 2.42
C LYS A 80 -14.59 28.71 1.18
N GLU A 81 -14.28 29.22 -0.01
CA GLU A 81 -14.73 28.64 -1.28
C GLU A 81 -14.00 27.33 -1.61
N PHE A 82 -12.91 27.04 -0.91
CA PHE A 82 -12.02 25.91 -1.15
C PHE A 82 -12.00 24.89 -0.01
N GLU A 83 -12.91 24.96 0.94
CA GLU A 83 -12.97 24.02 2.07
C GLU A 83 -13.22 22.58 1.64
N ASP A 84 -13.85 22.38 0.50
CA ASP A 84 -14.16 21.07 -0.10
C ASP A 84 -13.12 20.59 -1.12
N VAL A 85 -12.03 21.34 -1.30
CA VAL A 85 -10.98 21.03 -2.28
C VAL A 85 -9.86 20.22 -1.64
N ASP A 86 -9.33 19.25 -2.40
CA ASP A 86 -8.18 18.46 -1.97
C ASP A 86 -6.98 19.34 -1.61
N SER A 87 -6.46 19.16 -0.41
CA SER A 87 -5.39 19.99 0.15
C SER A 87 -4.14 20.06 -0.74
N HIS A 88 -3.84 19.01 -1.51
CA HIS A 88 -2.68 18.99 -2.40
C HIS A 88 -2.84 19.84 -3.67
N ARG A 89 -4.05 20.29 -3.96
CA ARG A 89 -4.33 21.25 -5.04
C ARG A 89 -4.30 22.69 -4.55
N ILE A 90 -4.11 22.93 -3.25
CA ILE A 90 -4.15 24.25 -2.64
C ILE A 90 -2.74 24.79 -2.42
N VAL A 91 -2.51 26.01 -2.88
CA VAL A 91 -1.38 26.86 -2.54
C VAL A 91 -1.91 28.07 -1.78
N TYR A 92 -1.71 28.08 -0.47
CA TYR A 92 -2.13 29.21 0.34
C TYR A 92 -1.12 30.36 0.25
N ARG A 93 -1.56 31.54 -0.15
CA ARG A 93 -0.74 32.76 -0.12
C ARG A 93 -0.88 33.41 1.26
N SER A 94 0.21 33.44 2.01
CA SER A 94 0.26 34.08 3.32
C SER A 94 -0.20 35.54 3.28
N SER A 95 -1.01 35.90 4.25
CA SER A 95 -1.51 37.28 4.42
C SER A 95 -0.55 38.14 5.23
N ASN A 96 0.52 37.56 5.79
CA ASN A 96 1.42 38.14 6.78
C ASN A 96 0.75 38.47 8.12
N ASN A 97 -0.49 38.05 8.33
CA ASN A 97 -1.19 38.05 9.61
C ASN A 97 -1.22 36.63 10.16
N LEU A 98 -0.47 36.37 11.24
CA LEU A 98 -0.28 35.03 11.79
C LEU A 98 -1.58 34.35 12.22
N GLU A 99 -2.54 35.08 12.80
CA GLU A 99 -3.82 34.53 13.24
C GLU A 99 -4.65 34.07 12.03
N ASN A 100 -4.76 34.91 11.02
CA ASN A 100 -5.46 34.59 9.77
C ASN A 100 -4.78 33.43 9.05
N ASP A 101 -3.46 33.42 8.97
CA ASP A 101 -2.71 32.38 8.29
C ASP A 101 -2.87 31.03 9.03
N MET A 102 -2.86 31.03 10.36
CA MET A 102 -3.10 29.82 11.16
C MET A 102 -4.49 29.23 10.97
N GLU A 103 -5.52 30.07 10.95
CA GLU A 103 -6.88 29.61 10.69
C GLU A 103 -6.96 28.87 9.37
N VAL A 104 -6.48 29.47 8.29
CA VAL A 104 -6.54 28.89 6.94
C VAL A 104 -5.65 27.67 6.78
N ILE A 105 -4.41 27.73 7.27
CA ILE A 105 -3.47 26.60 7.17
C ILE A 105 -4.01 25.38 7.92
N THR A 106 -4.61 25.58 9.10
CA THR A 106 -5.18 24.49 9.88
C THR A 106 -6.43 23.91 9.22
N ARG A 107 -7.28 24.75 8.65
CA ARG A 107 -8.53 24.31 8.01
C ARG A 107 -8.32 23.62 6.68
N LEU A 108 -7.52 24.21 5.80
CA LEU A 108 -7.32 23.71 4.45
C LEU A 108 -6.15 22.73 4.33
N ASN A 109 -5.21 22.76 5.26
CA ASN A 109 -3.98 21.96 5.22
C ASN A 109 -3.30 21.99 3.82
N PRO A 110 -2.93 23.17 3.30
CA PRO A 110 -2.45 23.31 1.93
C PRO A 110 -1.14 22.57 1.70
N SER A 111 -0.84 22.20 0.46
CA SER A 111 0.46 21.60 0.10
C SER A 111 1.61 22.59 0.22
N TYR A 112 1.33 23.84 -0.06
CA TYR A 112 2.34 24.90 -0.09
C TYR A 112 1.78 26.16 0.57
N VAL A 113 2.61 26.78 1.40
CA VAL A 113 2.38 28.12 1.94
C VAL A 113 3.33 29.06 1.23
N LEU A 114 2.80 29.91 0.36
CA LEU A 114 3.56 30.87 -0.44
C LEU A 114 3.70 32.18 0.33
N LEU A 115 4.92 32.48 0.72
CA LEU A 115 5.26 33.72 1.43
C LEU A 115 5.27 34.91 0.48
N THR A 116 4.74 36.03 0.94
CA THR A 116 4.94 37.34 0.32
C THR A 116 6.28 37.95 0.71
N ASP A 117 6.67 37.77 1.98
CA ASP A 117 7.99 38.16 2.50
C ASP A 117 8.55 37.05 3.41
N LEU A 118 9.71 37.31 4.04
CA LEU A 118 10.39 36.31 4.88
C LEU A 118 10.22 36.55 6.39
N GLU A 119 9.37 37.47 6.80
CA GLU A 119 9.24 37.86 8.24
C GLU A 119 8.66 36.69 9.06
N ASN A 120 7.64 36.00 8.54
CA ASN A 120 6.95 34.94 9.25
C ASN A 120 7.58 33.54 9.09
N ILE A 121 8.72 33.41 8.44
CA ILE A 121 9.32 32.12 8.12
C ILE A 121 9.66 31.29 9.37
N LYS A 122 10.12 31.92 10.44
CA LYS A 122 10.45 31.21 11.69
C LYS A 122 9.21 30.58 12.32
N PHE A 123 8.11 31.29 12.32
CA PHE A 123 6.84 30.80 12.83
C PHE A 123 6.31 29.65 11.98
N LEU A 124 6.25 29.79 10.65
CA LEU A 124 5.79 28.72 9.77
C LEU A 124 6.65 27.46 9.89
N LYS A 125 7.94 27.59 10.12
CA LYS A 125 8.84 26.45 10.40
C LYS A 125 8.50 25.75 11.70
N SER A 126 8.02 26.45 12.73
CA SER A 126 7.67 25.83 14.00
C SER A 126 6.41 24.96 13.93
N ILE A 127 5.46 25.30 13.06
CA ILE A 127 4.20 24.56 12.88
C ILE A 127 4.26 23.53 11.73
N GLN A 128 5.20 23.66 10.83
CA GLN A 128 5.36 22.80 9.66
C GLN A 128 5.42 21.29 9.98
N PRO A 129 6.11 20.82 11.04
CA PRO A 129 6.14 19.40 11.37
C PRO A 129 4.77 18.79 11.66
N SER A 130 3.82 19.61 12.14
CA SER A 130 2.46 19.19 12.49
C SER A 130 1.48 19.21 11.32
N LEU A 131 1.75 20.03 10.30
CA LEU A 131 0.79 20.36 9.23
C LEU A 131 1.28 20.03 7.82
N ASN A 132 2.49 19.53 7.66
CA ASN A 132 3.06 19.01 6.40
C ASN A 132 2.83 19.85 5.13
N PHE A 133 3.14 21.11 5.18
CA PHE A 133 3.22 21.95 3.98
C PHE A 133 4.69 22.30 3.65
N LYS A 134 4.96 22.72 2.42
CA LYS A 134 6.24 23.31 2.05
C LYS A 134 6.15 24.82 2.09
N ILE A 135 7.20 25.44 2.62
CA ILE A 135 7.33 26.90 2.61
C ILE A 135 7.89 27.31 1.25
N SER A 136 7.09 28.06 0.51
CA SER A 136 7.38 28.51 -0.85
C SER A 136 7.56 30.02 -0.91
N LYS A 137 8.32 30.54 -1.87
CA LYS A 137 8.45 31.96 -2.15
C LYS A 137 8.68 32.24 -3.63
N TYR A 138 8.04 33.30 -4.14
CA TYR A 138 8.44 33.89 -5.43
C TYR A 138 9.80 34.53 -5.29
N VAL A 139 10.65 34.31 -6.26
CA VAL A 139 11.98 34.89 -6.34
C VAL A 139 12.22 35.43 -7.74
N ASN A 140 12.76 36.64 -7.81
CA ASN A 140 12.98 37.37 -9.04
C ASN A 140 14.47 37.49 -9.42
N SER A 141 15.38 37.12 -8.52
CA SER A 141 16.81 37.09 -8.78
C SER A 141 17.51 35.91 -8.11
N ILE A 142 18.73 35.64 -8.53
CA ILE A 142 19.59 34.59 -7.96
C ILE A 142 19.93 34.95 -6.50
N GLU A 143 20.16 36.22 -6.18
CA GLU A 143 20.45 36.69 -4.84
C GLU A 143 19.26 36.46 -3.91
N GLU A 144 18.05 36.85 -4.33
CA GLU A 144 16.82 36.61 -3.57
C GLU A 144 16.57 35.09 -3.36
N ALA A 145 16.86 34.27 -4.36
CA ALA A 145 16.77 32.83 -4.25
C ALA A 145 17.71 32.27 -3.17
N LYS A 146 18.98 32.70 -3.17
CA LYS A 146 19.99 32.31 -2.18
C LYS A 146 19.60 32.75 -0.77
N GLU A 147 19.14 33.97 -0.59
CA GLU A 147 18.68 34.49 0.70
C GLU A 147 17.48 33.66 1.21
N SER A 148 16.51 33.42 0.35
CA SER A 148 15.32 32.65 0.69
C SER A 148 15.68 31.22 1.15
N ILE A 149 16.60 30.56 0.45
CA ILE A 149 17.10 29.23 0.81
C ILE A 149 17.83 29.29 2.16
N ALA A 150 18.69 30.25 2.37
CA ALA A 150 19.43 30.41 3.63
C ALA A 150 18.48 30.61 4.84
N LYS A 151 17.36 31.28 4.65
CA LYS A 151 16.31 31.44 5.67
C LYS A 151 15.42 30.21 5.83
N GLY A 152 15.49 29.23 4.90
CA GLY A 152 14.84 27.94 5.01
C GLY A 152 13.56 27.78 4.18
N VAL A 153 13.43 28.55 3.12
CA VAL A 153 12.45 28.28 2.06
C VAL A 153 12.82 26.96 1.37
N GLN A 154 11.83 26.11 1.14
CA GLN A 154 12.01 24.76 0.61
C GLN A 154 11.59 24.64 -0.85
N ASP A 155 10.85 25.62 -1.36
CA ASP A 155 10.29 25.61 -2.69
C ASP A 155 10.32 27.02 -3.29
N LEU A 156 10.95 27.17 -4.44
CA LEU A 156 11.10 28.44 -5.13
C LEU A 156 10.15 28.53 -6.32
N TRP A 157 9.47 29.65 -6.45
CA TRP A 157 8.63 29.95 -7.57
C TRP A 157 9.33 30.93 -8.49
N LEU A 158 9.75 30.41 -9.65
CA LEU A 158 10.55 31.12 -10.64
C LEU A 158 9.63 31.61 -11.76
N ARG A 159 9.16 32.85 -11.66
CA ARG A 159 8.33 33.45 -12.68
C ARG A 159 9.18 34.00 -13.82
N ASP A 160 8.91 33.59 -15.05
CA ASP A 160 9.59 34.03 -16.28
C ASP A 160 11.10 33.76 -16.39
N TRP A 161 11.66 32.95 -15.47
CA TRP A 161 13.08 32.59 -15.53
C TRP A 161 13.41 31.73 -16.76
N SER A 162 14.51 32.11 -17.43
CA SER A 162 15.09 31.31 -18.52
C SER A 162 15.80 30.07 -17.97
N TYR A 163 16.00 29.08 -18.85
CA TYR A 163 16.77 27.88 -18.50
C TYR A 163 18.22 28.23 -18.11
N ARG A 164 18.79 29.31 -18.69
CA ARG A 164 20.14 29.78 -18.38
C ARG A 164 20.23 30.27 -16.93
N GLU A 165 19.29 31.07 -16.47
CA GLU A 165 19.24 31.59 -15.09
C GLU A 165 19.10 30.46 -14.07
N ILE A 166 18.25 29.45 -14.37
CA ILE A 166 18.10 28.26 -13.52
C ILE A 166 19.41 27.47 -13.45
N LYS A 167 20.10 27.28 -14.58
CA LYS A 167 21.39 26.61 -14.62
C LYS A 167 22.48 27.37 -13.85
N GLU A 168 22.45 28.68 -13.91
CA GLU A 168 23.35 29.55 -13.15
C GLU A 168 23.08 29.42 -11.65
N LEU A 169 21.84 29.45 -11.21
CA LEU A 169 21.49 29.22 -9.80
C LEU A 169 21.99 27.86 -9.31
N LYS A 170 21.84 26.80 -10.12
CA LYS A 170 22.39 25.47 -9.80
C LYS A 170 23.91 25.46 -9.62
N ASN A 171 24.62 26.16 -10.49
CA ASN A 171 26.09 26.20 -10.46
C ASN A 171 26.68 27.05 -9.33
N THR A 172 25.90 28.00 -8.81
CA THR A 172 26.34 28.93 -7.76
C THR A 172 25.88 28.54 -6.36
N SER A 173 25.07 27.50 -6.25
CA SER A 173 24.54 26.98 -4.99
C SER A 173 24.92 25.50 -4.82
N ASN A 174 25.36 25.13 -3.62
CA ASN A 174 25.63 23.73 -3.27
C ASN A 174 24.35 22.90 -3.06
N PHE A 175 23.25 23.31 -3.68
CA PHE A 175 21.94 22.66 -3.55
C PHE A 175 21.59 21.90 -4.81
N GLU A 176 21.01 20.71 -4.64
CA GLU A 176 20.34 20.02 -5.73
C GLU A 176 18.97 20.67 -5.96
N LEU A 177 18.85 21.43 -7.03
CA LEU A 177 17.57 21.98 -7.50
C LEU A 177 16.94 21.01 -8.47
N PHE A 178 15.67 20.70 -8.26
CA PHE A 178 14.89 19.95 -9.22
C PHE A 178 13.48 20.51 -9.35
N GLU A 179 12.95 20.43 -10.54
CA GLU A 179 11.63 20.89 -10.85
C GLU A 179 10.61 20.05 -10.12
N ARG A 180 9.76 20.69 -9.34
CA ARG A 180 8.69 19.99 -8.62
C ARG A 180 7.56 19.61 -9.57
N THR A 181 6.92 18.51 -9.23
CA THR A 181 5.67 18.09 -9.84
C THR A 181 4.51 18.60 -9.00
N LEU A 182 3.55 19.24 -9.62
CA LEU A 182 2.28 19.56 -8.98
C LEU A 182 1.48 18.27 -8.80
N PHE A 183 0.89 18.08 -7.60
CA PHE A 183 0.01 16.96 -7.35
C PHE A 183 -1.28 17.12 -8.13
N SER A 184 -1.64 16.08 -8.84
CA SER A 184 -2.95 15.90 -9.43
C SER A 184 -3.41 14.47 -9.19
N LEU A 185 -4.70 14.21 -9.28
CA LEU A 185 -5.28 12.87 -9.28
C LEU A 185 -4.96 12.09 -10.58
N VAL A 186 -3.80 12.37 -11.18
CA VAL A 186 -3.38 11.74 -12.44
C VAL A 186 -3.08 10.26 -12.18
N ASP A 187 -3.54 9.43 -13.08
CA ASP A 187 -3.19 8.01 -13.13
C ASP A 187 -1.68 7.80 -13.12
N VAL A 188 -1.21 6.84 -12.31
CA VAL A 188 0.22 6.56 -12.12
C VAL A 188 0.92 6.20 -13.43
N ASN A 189 0.24 5.48 -14.34
CA ASN A 189 0.82 5.09 -15.62
C ASN A 189 0.92 6.29 -16.58
N LYS A 190 -0.03 7.21 -16.52
CA LYS A 190 0.05 8.47 -17.26
C LYS A 190 1.17 9.34 -16.72
N ALA A 191 1.27 9.50 -15.40
CA ALA A 191 2.35 10.23 -14.74
C ALA A 191 3.73 9.65 -15.10
N ARG A 192 3.86 8.33 -15.12
CA ARG A 192 5.12 7.64 -15.51
C ARG A 192 5.61 8.00 -16.90
N LYS A 193 4.69 8.23 -17.84
CA LYS A 193 5.04 8.59 -19.23
C LYS A 193 5.39 10.06 -19.39
N LEU A 194 4.84 10.92 -18.52
CA LEU A 194 4.92 12.37 -18.68
C LEU A 194 6.04 13.00 -17.84
N LEU A 195 6.37 12.40 -16.70
CA LEU A 195 7.27 12.98 -15.72
C LEU A 195 8.70 12.48 -15.89
N SER A 196 9.68 13.33 -15.61
CA SER A 196 11.06 12.90 -15.46
C SER A 196 11.19 11.90 -14.30
N LYS A 197 12.29 11.14 -14.25
CA LYS A 197 12.51 10.15 -13.19
C LYS A 197 12.40 10.76 -11.79
N ILE A 198 12.98 11.94 -11.57
CA ILE A 198 12.96 12.63 -10.27
C ILE A 198 11.54 13.10 -9.94
N GLN A 199 10.86 13.73 -10.89
CA GLN A 199 9.48 14.17 -10.71
C GLN A 199 8.54 12.99 -10.42
N PHE A 200 8.71 11.89 -11.13
CA PHE A 200 7.92 10.67 -10.91
C PHE A 200 8.18 10.07 -9.53
N THR A 201 9.43 10.03 -9.06
CA THR A 201 9.75 9.60 -7.70
C THR A 201 9.08 10.49 -6.66
N ASN A 202 9.15 11.82 -6.80
CA ASN A 202 8.47 12.76 -5.91
C ASN A 202 6.94 12.58 -5.93
N PHE A 203 6.37 12.41 -7.12
CA PHE A 203 4.95 12.14 -7.30
C PHE A 203 4.49 10.91 -6.51
N LEU A 204 5.25 9.81 -6.55
CA LEU A 204 4.94 8.59 -5.81
C LEU A 204 5.13 8.72 -4.29
N GLN A 205 6.14 9.47 -3.85
CA GLN A 205 6.48 9.63 -2.43
C GLN A 205 5.48 10.48 -1.65
N LEU A 206 4.84 11.42 -2.32
CA LEU A 206 4.03 12.46 -1.69
C LEU A 206 2.51 12.20 -1.79
N ARG A 207 2.10 11.08 -2.38
CA ARG A 207 0.69 10.69 -2.52
C ARG A 207 0.43 9.30 -1.97
N ASP A 208 -0.83 9.03 -1.69
CA ASP A 208 -1.35 7.67 -1.49
C ASP A 208 -1.85 7.06 -2.82
N VAL A 209 -2.30 5.81 -2.81
CA VAL A 209 -2.86 5.13 -4.00
C VAL A 209 -4.06 5.87 -4.57
N ARG A 210 -4.88 6.46 -3.71
CA ARG A 210 -6.10 7.20 -4.08
C ARG A 210 -5.80 8.56 -4.70
N GLY A 211 -4.57 9.03 -4.63
CA GLY A 211 -4.13 10.33 -5.12
C GLY A 211 -4.16 11.44 -4.08
N TYR A 212 -4.54 11.14 -2.84
CA TYR A 212 -4.49 12.13 -1.77
C TYR A 212 -3.06 12.40 -1.32
N LYS A 213 -2.83 13.61 -0.84
CA LYS A 213 -1.56 14.01 -0.25
C LYS A 213 -1.23 13.11 0.95
N ARG A 214 -0.03 12.55 0.94
CA ARG A 214 0.48 11.79 2.05
C ARG A 214 1.04 12.73 3.12
N PHE A 215 0.57 12.59 4.36
CA PHE A 215 1.17 13.29 5.49
C PHE A 215 2.52 12.66 5.85
N PRO A 216 3.50 13.45 6.31
CA PRO A 216 4.71 12.90 6.87
C PRO A 216 4.35 12.23 8.19
N THR A 217 4.35 10.94 8.16
CA THR A 217 4.29 10.13 9.38
C THR A 217 5.54 9.28 9.41
N ASN A 218 6.04 8.99 10.61
CA ASN A 218 7.11 8.01 10.75
C ASN A 218 6.57 6.58 10.58
N TRP A 219 5.25 6.42 10.50
CA TRP A 219 4.61 5.14 10.33
C TRP A 219 4.53 4.73 8.86
N SER A 220 4.82 3.47 8.64
CA SER A 220 4.48 2.72 7.43
C SER A 220 4.35 1.24 7.81
N PRO A 221 3.72 0.41 6.99
CA PRO A 221 3.68 -1.03 7.25
C PRO A 221 5.08 -1.58 7.52
N GLY A 222 5.21 -2.36 8.59
CA GLY A 222 6.46 -2.95 9.04
C GLY A 222 7.41 -2.03 9.81
N SER A 223 7.10 -0.75 10.00
CA SER A 223 8.07 0.22 10.55
C SER A 223 8.29 0.15 12.07
N GLY A 224 7.51 -0.62 12.82
CA GLY A 224 7.56 -0.62 14.29
C GLY A 224 7.23 0.74 14.94
N LYS A 225 6.69 1.69 14.19
CA LYS A 225 6.31 3.03 14.67
C LYS A 225 4.82 3.09 15.00
N GLU A 226 4.46 4.04 15.88
CA GLU A 226 3.07 4.26 16.25
C GLU A 226 2.21 4.65 15.05
N ILE A 227 1.02 4.07 15.00
CA ILE A 227 0.01 4.43 14.01
C ILE A 227 -0.40 5.88 14.24
N PRO A 228 -0.47 6.71 13.18
CA PRO A 228 -0.82 8.11 13.30
C PRO A 228 -2.19 8.27 13.97
N LYS A 229 -2.25 9.08 15.02
CA LYS A 229 -3.53 9.51 15.58
C LYS A 229 -4.15 10.53 14.62
N LEU A 230 -5.22 10.15 13.96
CA LEU A 230 -5.98 11.01 13.06
C LEU A 230 -6.83 12.03 13.84
N ASN A 231 -6.25 12.66 14.88
CA ASN A 231 -6.95 13.64 15.68
C ASN A 231 -7.17 14.93 14.87
N GLY A 232 -8.34 15.03 14.25
CA GLY A 232 -8.87 16.30 13.73
C GLY A 232 -8.27 16.81 12.42
N LEU A 233 -7.32 16.09 11.80
CA LEU A 233 -6.92 16.36 10.42
C LEU A 233 -7.98 15.77 9.50
N THR A 234 -9.12 16.43 9.43
CA THR A 234 -10.14 16.10 8.44
C THR A 234 -9.58 16.45 7.08
N TYR A 235 -9.33 15.42 6.26
CA TYR A 235 -9.28 15.64 4.83
C TYR A 235 -10.64 16.22 4.44
N ASN A 236 -10.69 17.45 3.97
CA ASN A 236 -11.89 17.93 3.32
C ASN A 236 -12.03 17.14 2.03
N VAL A 237 -13.03 16.30 1.98
CA VAL A 237 -13.38 15.50 0.81
C VAL A 237 -13.69 16.46 -0.32
N SER A 238 -13.12 16.23 -1.50
CA SER A 238 -13.43 17.04 -2.67
C SER A 238 -14.94 17.07 -2.93
N SER A 239 -15.43 18.19 -3.47
CA SER A 239 -16.83 18.40 -3.85
C SER A 239 -17.36 17.40 -4.89
N SER A 240 -16.49 16.62 -5.52
CA SER A 240 -16.87 15.50 -6.38
C SER A 240 -17.49 14.34 -5.60
N PHE A 241 -17.29 14.29 -4.27
CA PHE A 241 -17.89 13.30 -3.42
C PHE A 241 -19.34 13.69 -3.06
N LYS A 242 -20.31 13.14 -3.80
CA LYS A 242 -21.72 13.33 -3.48
C LYS A 242 -22.09 12.53 -2.24
N SER A 243 -22.16 13.20 -1.09
CA SER A 243 -22.51 12.58 0.19
C SER A 243 -23.80 11.75 0.13
N THR A 244 -24.76 12.16 -0.70
CA THR A 244 -26.02 11.44 -0.92
C THR A 244 -25.84 10.07 -1.58
N ASN A 245 -24.88 9.92 -2.49
CA ASN A 245 -24.58 8.62 -3.11
C ASN A 245 -23.84 7.71 -2.14
N PHE A 246 -22.90 8.24 -1.39
CA PHE A 246 -22.16 7.51 -0.36
C PHE A 246 -23.10 6.90 0.69
N GLU A 247 -23.99 7.70 1.28
CA GLU A 247 -24.93 7.21 2.31
C GLU A 247 -25.86 6.13 1.74
N LYS A 248 -26.29 6.27 0.48
CA LYS A 248 -27.11 5.26 -0.21
C LYS A 248 -26.36 3.92 -0.38
N ILE A 249 -25.09 3.99 -0.84
CA ILE A 249 -24.26 2.78 -1.02
C ILE A 249 -24.02 2.13 0.34
N LEU A 250 -23.72 2.94 1.35
CA LEU A 250 -23.41 2.44 2.69
C LEU A 250 -24.63 1.80 3.37
N SER A 251 -25.84 2.40 3.24
CA SER A 251 -27.09 1.79 3.71
C SER A 251 -27.34 0.45 3.03
N LYS A 252 -27.19 0.38 1.70
CA LYS A 252 -27.32 -0.85 0.92
C LYS A 252 -26.37 -1.94 1.43
N ALA A 253 -25.11 -1.57 1.71
CA ALA A 253 -24.12 -2.49 2.29
C ALA A 253 -24.51 -2.94 3.70
N GLN A 254 -24.98 -2.02 4.55
CA GLN A 254 -25.39 -2.31 5.94
C GLN A 254 -26.58 -3.30 6.00
N GLU A 255 -27.46 -3.25 5.00
CA GLU A 255 -28.56 -4.23 4.84
C GLU A 255 -28.07 -5.60 4.35
N GLY A 256 -26.77 -5.77 4.10
CA GLY A 256 -26.19 -7.02 3.58
C GLY A 256 -26.36 -7.20 2.08
N ASN A 257 -26.80 -6.16 1.37
CA ASN A 257 -26.97 -6.22 -0.08
C ASN A 257 -25.63 -6.08 -0.80
N GLU A 258 -25.47 -6.84 -1.88
CA GLU A 258 -24.25 -6.82 -2.70
C GLU A 258 -24.03 -5.44 -3.34
N ILE A 259 -22.82 -4.87 -3.20
CA ILE A 259 -22.42 -3.64 -3.88
C ILE A 259 -21.71 -3.98 -5.21
N SER A 260 -21.93 -3.11 -6.21
CA SER A 260 -21.29 -3.23 -7.53
C SER A 260 -19.83 -2.78 -7.51
N ASN A 261 -19.11 -3.05 -8.61
CA ASN A 261 -17.73 -2.58 -8.79
C ASN A 261 -17.64 -1.05 -8.81
N ASP A 262 -18.59 -0.36 -9.42
CA ASP A 262 -18.62 1.11 -9.45
C ASP A 262 -18.90 1.68 -8.05
N GLU A 263 -19.81 1.07 -7.30
CA GLU A 263 -20.07 1.44 -5.91
C GLU A 263 -18.85 1.19 -5.02
N LEU A 264 -18.14 0.08 -5.22
CA LEU A 264 -16.88 -0.21 -4.52
C LEU A 264 -15.80 0.83 -4.86
N GLU A 265 -15.64 1.19 -6.13
CA GLU A 265 -14.72 2.23 -6.58
C GLU A 265 -15.03 3.58 -5.91
N GLU A 266 -16.31 3.93 -5.80
CA GLU A 266 -16.75 5.16 -5.15
C GLU A 266 -16.40 5.15 -3.65
N LEU A 267 -16.61 4.03 -2.95
CA LEU A 267 -16.23 3.90 -1.54
C LEU A 267 -14.71 3.98 -1.32
N PHE A 268 -13.89 3.47 -2.23
CA PHE A 268 -12.43 3.62 -2.14
C PHE A 268 -11.96 5.08 -2.27
N LYS A 269 -12.72 5.94 -2.92
CA LYS A 269 -12.41 7.38 -3.07
C LYS A 269 -12.70 8.20 -1.81
N THR A 270 -13.21 7.58 -0.75
CA THR A 270 -13.56 8.30 0.49
C THR A 270 -12.35 8.65 1.35
N SER A 271 -12.49 9.63 2.21
CA SER A 271 -11.45 10.07 3.13
C SER A 271 -12.04 10.59 4.46
N GLY A 272 -11.16 10.80 5.45
CA GLY A 272 -11.53 11.41 6.72
C GLY A 272 -12.62 10.65 7.49
N LYS A 273 -13.63 11.38 7.98
CA LYS A 273 -14.72 10.81 8.79
C LYS A 273 -15.54 9.71 8.12
N TYR A 274 -15.55 9.68 6.78
CA TYR A 274 -16.30 8.67 6.02
C TYR A 274 -15.64 7.29 6.09
N ILE A 275 -14.32 7.22 6.28
CA ILE A 275 -13.61 5.96 6.52
C ILE A 275 -14.10 5.28 7.79
N ASN A 276 -14.30 6.06 8.86
CA ASN A 276 -14.83 5.53 10.12
C ASN A 276 -16.24 4.96 9.97
N LYS A 277 -17.10 5.61 9.15
CA LYS A 277 -18.44 5.09 8.86
C LYS A 277 -18.38 3.76 8.08
N ILE A 278 -17.46 3.64 7.12
CA ILE A 278 -17.24 2.38 6.38
C ILE A 278 -16.75 1.29 7.33
N ALA A 279 -15.80 1.61 8.22
CA ALA A 279 -15.29 0.67 9.21
C ALA A 279 -16.37 0.20 10.17
N GLU A 280 -17.24 1.10 10.63
CA GLU A 280 -18.40 0.78 11.49
C GLU A 280 -19.37 -0.19 10.81
N VAL A 281 -19.75 0.08 9.56
CA VAL A 281 -20.60 -0.84 8.78
C VAL A 281 -19.92 -2.20 8.59
N ALA A 282 -18.63 -2.22 8.31
CA ALA A 282 -17.87 -3.46 8.17
C ALA A 282 -17.82 -4.25 9.50
N ASP A 283 -17.63 -3.59 10.64
CA ASP A 283 -17.67 -4.27 11.95
C ASP A 283 -19.08 -4.81 12.26
N ASN A 284 -20.14 -4.07 11.96
CA ASN A 284 -21.51 -4.54 12.11
C ASN A 284 -21.81 -5.79 11.25
N LEU A 285 -21.38 -5.80 10.00
CA LEU A 285 -21.47 -6.96 9.12
C LEU A 285 -20.65 -8.14 9.65
N ASN A 286 -19.44 -7.88 10.14
CA ASN A 286 -18.63 -8.91 10.78
C ASN A 286 -19.34 -9.52 11.99
N ARG A 287 -19.89 -8.68 12.88
CA ARG A 287 -20.63 -9.13 14.07
C ARG A 287 -21.87 -9.97 13.73
N SER A 288 -22.52 -9.70 12.60
CA SER A 288 -23.67 -10.48 12.14
C SER A 288 -23.30 -11.92 11.77
N ILE A 289 -22.06 -12.17 11.31
CA ILE A 289 -21.55 -13.49 10.92
C ILE A 289 -20.80 -14.14 12.08
N ASN A 290 -19.79 -13.44 12.60
CA ASN A 290 -18.79 -13.99 13.53
C ASN A 290 -19.05 -13.61 15.00
N LYS A 291 -20.04 -12.75 15.28
CA LYS A 291 -20.26 -12.14 16.60
C LYS A 291 -19.00 -11.36 17.02
N ASP A 292 -18.51 -11.61 18.22
CA ASP A 292 -17.24 -11.05 18.72
C ASP A 292 -16.08 -12.07 18.67
N ASP A 293 -16.26 -13.16 17.94
CA ASP A 293 -15.26 -14.21 17.82
C ASP A 293 -14.13 -13.72 16.89
N VAL A 294 -12.90 -13.85 17.35
CA VAL A 294 -11.67 -13.61 16.58
C VAL A 294 -10.82 -14.85 16.59
N THR A 295 -10.43 -15.29 15.41
CA THR A 295 -9.70 -16.53 15.23
C THR A 295 -8.22 -16.30 14.94
N PHE A 296 -7.41 -17.32 15.24
CA PHE A 296 -6.04 -17.47 14.79
C PHE A 296 -5.67 -18.95 14.67
N VAL A 297 -4.63 -19.28 13.93
CA VAL A 297 -4.14 -20.65 13.77
C VAL A 297 -2.75 -20.81 14.38
N LYS A 298 -2.50 -21.93 15.06
CA LYS A 298 -1.15 -22.26 15.50
C LYS A 298 -0.41 -22.95 14.36
N ASN A 299 0.56 -22.25 13.79
CA ASN A 299 1.31 -22.72 12.63
C ASN A 299 2.78 -22.31 12.65
N ARG A 300 3.57 -22.94 11.77
CA ARG A 300 4.94 -22.55 11.49
C ARG A 300 5.12 -22.25 10.02
N ASN A 301 5.76 -21.12 9.74
CA ASN A 301 6.20 -20.74 8.40
C ASN A 301 7.55 -21.41 8.08
N ILE A 302 7.65 -22.12 6.97
CA ILE A 302 8.90 -22.74 6.52
C ILE A 302 9.22 -22.23 5.14
N ASN A 303 10.07 -21.20 5.09
CA ASN A 303 10.60 -20.69 3.84
C ASN A 303 11.83 -21.54 3.47
N TYR A 304 11.63 -22.53 2.62
CA TYR A 304 12.67 -23.55 2.33
C TYR A 304 13.83 -23.01 1.48
N THR A 305 13.63 -21.91 0.74
CA THR A 305 14.71 -21.20 0.03
C THR A 305 14.36 -19.74 -0.20
N ASN A 306 15.36 -18.86 -0.15
CA ASN A 306 15.25 -17.47 -0.63
C ASN A 306 15.88 -17.29 -2.01
N GLN A 307 16.45 -18.33 -2.61
CA GLN A 307 16.97 -18.28 -3.97
C GLN A 307 15.81 -18.30 -4.96
N CYS A 308 15.77 -17.31 -5.84
CA CYS A 308 14.69 -17.15 -6.80
C CYS A 308 15.20 -16.53 -8.08
N TYR A 309 14.83 -17.07 -9.23
CA TYR A 309 15.22 -16.49 -10.53
C TYR A 309 14.24 -15.42 -11.03
N PHE A 310 13.05 -15.31 -10.45
CA PHE A 310 12.08 -14.25 -10.76
C PHE A 310 12.54 -12.89 -10.24
N LYS A 311 12.29 -11.85 -11.04
CA LYS A 311 12.74 -10.48 -10.76
C LYS A 311 11.59 -9.59 -10.26
N CYS A 312 10.91 -10.02 -9.22
CA CYS A 312 9.82 -9.25 -8.62
C CYS A 312 10.35 -7.96 -8.00
N GLY A 313 9.92 -6.80 -8.51
CA GLY A 313 10.39 -5.50 -8.04
C GLY A 313 10.08 -5.21 -6.57
N PHE A 314 9.04 -5.81 -6.02
CA PHE A 314 8.63 -5.62 -4.62
C PHE A 314 9.36 -6.54 -3.62
N CYS A 315 9.98 -7.63 -4.06
CA CYS A 315 10.44 -8.70 -3.20
C CYS A 315 11.82 -8.40 -2.57
N GLY A 316 11.84 -8.09 -1.29
CA GLY A 316 13.08 -7.96 -0.50
C GLY A 316 13.69 -9.31 -0.09
N PHE A 317 12.89 -10.39 -0.14
CA PHE A 317 13.28 -11.74 0.26
C PHE A 317 14.12 -12.47 -0.80
N SER A 318 13.77 -12.32 -2.07
CA SER A 318 14.44 -12.99 -3.19
C SER A 318 15.93 -12.66 -3.28
N LYS A 319 16.77 -13.68 -3.40
CA LYS A 319 18.22 -13.59 -3.63
C LYS A 319 18.59 -14.33 -4.90
N GLY A 320 19.32 -13.65 -5.77
CA GLY A 320 19.98 -14.36 -6.89
C GLY A 320 21.15 -15.20 -6.38
N PRO A 321 21.59 -16.24 -7.14
CA PRO A 321 22.72 -17.10 -6.72
C PRO A 321 24.02 -16.33 -6.44
N LYS A 322 24.19 -15.16 -7.04
CA LYS A 322 25.35 -14.26 -6.87
C LYS A 322 24.97 -12.95 -6.16
N SER A 323 23.89 -12.94 -5.38
CA SER A 323 23.45 -11.74 -4.67
C SER A 323 24.45 -11.34 -3.59
N LEU A 324 25.05 -10.17 -3.75
CA LEU A 324 25.91 -9.52 -2.76
C LEU A 324 25.12 -8.74 -1.71
N ASN A 325 23.80 -8.85 -1.68
CA ASN A 325 22.98 -8.13 -0.71
C ASN A 325 23.13 -8.73 0.67
N LEU A 326 23.70 -7.94 1.55
CA LEU A 326 24.40 -8.35 2.75
C LEU A 326 23.52 -8.55 3.98
N LYS A 327 22.22 -8.24 3.94
CA LYS A 327 21.36 -8.45 5.12
C LYS A 327 21.03 -9.92 5.37
N GLU A 328 20.82 -10.69 4.30
CA GLU A 328 20.60 -12.12 4.37
C GLU A 328 21.35 -12.82 3.25
N LYS A 329 22.05 -13.90 3.57
CA LYS A 329 22.73 -14.72 2.57
C LYS A 329 21.72 -15.57 1.79
N PRO A 330 22.00 -15.90 0.51
CA PRO A 330 21.27 -16.94 -0.18
C PRO A 330 21.34 -18.25 0.62
N TYR A 331 20.19 -18.91 0.77
CA TYR A 331 20.12 -20.22 1.41
C TYR A 331 19.14 -21.14 0.68
N ASN A 332 19.36 -22.43 0.85
CA ASN A 332 18.50 -23.50 0.40
C ASN A 332 18.48 -24.56 1.49
N LEU A 333 17.32 -24.85 2.05
CA LEU A 333 17.20 -25.89 3.08
C LEU A 333 17.15 -27.25 2.40
N GLU A 334 17.90 -28.19 2.94
CA GLU A 334 17.76 -29.60 2.55
C GLU A 334 16.36 -30.11 2.91
N PRO A 335 15.76 -30.99 2.09
CA PRO A 335 14.42 -31.53 2.37
C PRO A 335 14.26 -32.10 3.79
N GLN A 336 15.30 -32.76 4.32
CA GLN A 336 15.32 -33.33 5.66
C GLN A 336 15.19 -32.25 6.75
N GLU A 337 15.76 -31.06 6.54
CA GLU A 337 15.61 -29.94 7.47
C GLU A 337 14.19 -29.38 7.44
N VAL A 338 13.53 -29.32 6.27
CA VAL A 338 12.12 -28.92 6.16
C VAL A 338 11.21 -29.91 6.87
N VAL A 339 11.44 -31.22 6.68
CA VAL A 339 10.71 -32.29 7.38
C VAL A 339 10.90 -32.19 8.90
N LYS A 340 12.15 -32.02 9.35
CA LYS A 340 12.48 -31.85 10.78
C LYS A 340 11.71 -30.66 11.39
N ARG A 341 11.70 -29.51 10.72
CA ARG A 341 10.94 -28.32 11.17
C ARG A 341 9.44 -28.56 11.21
N SER A 342 8.92 -29.39 10.32
CA SER A 342 7.51 -29.78 10.32
C SER A 342 7.17 -30.67 11.50
N VAL A 343 8.03 -31.63 11.82
CA VAL A 343 7.92 -32.49 13.02
C VAL A 343 8.00 -31.66 14.31
N GLU A 344 8.98 -30.75 14.40
CA GLU A 344 9.11 -29.83 15.54
C GLU A 344 7.83 -29.01 15.73
N ALA A 345 7.28 -28.42 14.64
CA ALA A 345 6.06 -27.64 14.69
C ALA A 345 4.87 -28.48 15.21
N PHE A 346 4.70 -29.70 14.71
CA PHE A 346 3.65 -30.61 15.16
C PHE A 346 3.78 -30.96 16.65
N ASN A 347 4.99 -31.26 17.11
CA ASN A 347 5.27 -31.56 18.52
C ASN A 347 5.00 -30.35 19.43
N ASP A 348 5.21 -29.14 18.94
CA ASP A 348 4.87 -27.88 19.63
C ASP A 348 3.35 -27.55 19.57
N GLY A 349 2.56 -28.45 18.98
CA GLY A 349 1.10 -28.33 18.89
C GLY A 349 0.59 -27.48 17.73
N ALA A 350 1.43 -27.21 16.72
CA ALA A 350 0.95 -26.58 15.49
C ALA A 350 0.05 -27.54 14.71
N SER A 351 -1.09 -27.05 14.24
CA SER A 351 -1.99 -27.79 13.37
C SER A 351 -1.61 -27.69 11.88
N GLU A 352 -0.76 -26.71 11.53
CA GLU A 352 -0.42 -26.37 10.15
C GLU A 352 1.06 -26.01 10.01
N VAL A 353 1.63 -26.35 8.85
CA VAL A 353 2.84 -25.71 8.33
C VAL A 353 2.53 -24.98 7.04
N CYS A 354 3.06 -23.75 6.91
CA CYS A 354 2.95 -22.96 5.68
C CYS A 354 4.27 -23.08 4.91
N LEU A 355 4.21 -23.68 3.71
CA LEU A 355 5.38 -23.91 2.85
C LEU A 355 5.39 -22.91 1.70
N GLN A 356 6.33 -21.99 1.69
CA GLN A 356 6.55 -21.01 0.63
C GLN A 356 8.03 -20.72 0.46
N GLY A 357 8.50 -20.62 -0.77
CA GLY A 357 9.90 -20.34 -1.06
C GLY A 357 10.12 -19.48 -2.30
N GLY A 358 11.37 -19.18 -2.57
CA GLY A 358 11.79 -18.69 -3.89
C GLY A 358 11.64 -19.79 -4.94
N ILE A 359 11.48 -19.40 -6.19
CA ILE A 359 11.49 -20.36 -7.31
C ILE A 359 12.97 -20.63 -7.67
N HIS A 360 13.50 -21.70 -7.07
CA HIS A 360 14.89 -22.11 -7.30
C HIS A 360 15.07 -22.64 -8.73
N PRO A 361 16.16 -22.29 -9.42
CA PRO A 361 16.38 -22.72 -10.82
C PRO A 361 16.40 -24.24 -11.02
N GLU A 362 16.79 -24.99 -10.00
CA GLU A 362 16.93 -26.46 -10.06
C GLU A 362 15.69 -27.20 -9.57
N TYR A 363 14.67 -26.48 -9.04
CA TYR A 363 13.46 -27.13 -8.56
C TYR A 363 12.51 -27.47 -9.69
N THR A 364 12.07 -28.71 -9.68
CA THR A 364 11.05 -29.24 -10.58
C THR A 364 9.80 -29.60 -9.77
N GLY A 365 8.71 -29.95 -10.44
CA GLY A 365 7.50 -30.43 -9.78
C GLY A 365 7.71 -31.61 -8.85
N ASN A 366 8.72 -32.45 -9.17
CA ASN A 366 9.08 -33.60 -8.32
C ASN A 366 9.62 -33.17 -6.93
N PHE A 367 10.32 -32.05 -6.85
CA PHE A 367 10.79 -31.53 -5.56
C PHE A 367 9.64 -31.29 -4.59
N TYR A 368 8.61 -30.58 -5.03
CA TYR A 368 7.44 -30.27 -4.20
C TYR A 368 6.66 -31.53 -3.82
N LEU A 369 6.50 -32.46 -4.77
CA LEU A 369 5.81 -33.71 -4.56
C LEU A 369 6.49 -34.57 -3.50
N GLU A 370 7.80 -34.76 -3.61
CA GLU A 370 8.57 -35.54 -2.66
C GLU A 370 8.64 -34.89 -1.28
N LEU A 371 8.70 -33.56 -1.21
CA LEU A 371 8.68 -32.84 0.06
C LEU A 371 7.38 -33.08 0.81
N VAL A 372 6.21 -33.01 0.13
CA VAL A 372 4.90 -33.30 0.74
C VAL A 372 4.85 -34.74 1.24
N LYS A 373 5.27 -35.73 0.44
CA LYS A 373 5.30 -37.15 0.84
C LYS A 373 6.16 -37.37 2.08
N GLN A 374 7.35 -36.78 2.13
CA GLN A 374 8.26 -36.95 3.26
C GLN A 374 7.68 -36.33 4.54
N ILE A 375 7.06 -35.16 4.48
CA ILE A 375 6.39 -34.56 5.64
C ILE A 375 5.24 -35.45 6.10
N LYS A 376 4.38 -35.89 5.20
CA LYS A 376 3.22 -36.75 5.53
C LYS A 376 3.58 -38.13 6.05
N LYS A 377 4.75 -38.65 5.67
CA LYS A 377 5.28 -39.90 6.22
C LYS A 377 5.61 -39.77 7.71
N GLU A 378 6.21 -38.63 8.13
CA GLU A 378 6.61 -38.41 9.52
C GLU A 378 5.46 -37.86 10.39
N VAL A 379 4.61 -36.99 9.85
CA VAL A 379 3.49 -36.35 10.55
C VAL A 379 2.22 -36.34 9.67
N PRO A 380 1.51 -37.48 9.57
CA PRO A 380 0.35 -37.65 8.67
C PRO A 380 -0.76 -36.64 8.91
N ASP A 381 -1.01 -36.26 10.16
CA ASP A 381 -2.10 -35.38 10.58
C ASP A 381 -1.80 -33.89 10.42
N LEU A 382 -0.55 -33.51 10.19
CA LEU A 382 -0.16 -32.11 10.03
C LEU A 382 -0.74 -31.54 8.73
N HIS A 383 -1.48 -30.43 8.83
CA HIS A 383 -2.00 -29.71 7.65
C HIS A 383 -0.88 -29.03 6.88
N ILE A 384 -0.75 -29.33 5.58
CA ILE A 384 0.22 -28.67 4.69
C ILE A 384 -0.52 -27.59 3.88
N HIS A 385 -0.25 -26.32 4.22
CA HIS A 385 -0.67 -25.14 3.48
C HIS A 385 0.50 -24.66 2.58
N GLY A 386 0.50 -25.06 1.35
CA GLY A 386 1.59 -24.81 0.35
C GLY A 386 1.04 -25.27 -1.01
N PHE A 387 1.56 -24.93 -1.98
CA PHE A 387 2.49 -24.03 -2.56
C PHE A 387 1.72 -22.91 -3.27
N THR A 388 2.38 -21.77 -3.58
CA THR A 388 1.72 -20.67 -4.29
C THR A 388 1.29 -21.10 -5.71
N PRO A 389 0.28 -20.46 -6.33
CA PRO A 389 -0.05 -20.73 -7.74
C PRO A 389 1.11 -20.60 -8.71
N LEU A 390 2.12 -19.77 -8.38
CA LEU A 390 3.34 -19.69 -9.18
C LEU A 390 4.20 -20.94 -9.04
N GLU A 391 4.36 -21.48 -7.83
CA GLU A 391 5.08 -22.75 -7.58
C GLU A 391 4.35 -23.93 -8.24
N ILE A 392 3.01 -23.95 -8.19
CA ILE A 392 2.20 -24.97 -8.88
C ILE A 392 2.39 -24.89 -10.39
N TRP A 393 2.29 -23.67 -10.95
CA TRP A 393 2.45 -23.46 -12.40
C TRP A 393 3.83 -23.93 -12.88
N GLN A 394 4.88 -23.43 -12.25
CA GLN A 394 6.26 -23.78 -12.57
C GLN A 394 6.54 -25.28 -12.34
N GLY A 395 6.02 -25.84 -11.24
CA GLY A 395 6.18 -27.26 -10.93
C GLY A 395 5.60 -28.15 -12.02
N ALA A 396 4.36 -27.88 -12.43
CA ALA A 396 3.67 -28.62 -13.50
C ALA A 396 4.44 -28.51 -14.83
N GLU A 397 4.87 -27.29 -15.19
CA GLU A 397 5.61 -27.01 -16.43
C GLU A 397 6.94 -27.78 -16.50
N THR A 398 7.68 -27.85 -15.38
CA THR A 398 9.01 -28.49 -15.32
C THR A 398 8.98 -30.04 -15.46
N ILE A 399 7.83 -30.65 -15.22
CA ILE A 399 7.65 -32.11 -15.37
C ILE A 399 6.65 -32.45 -16.48
N ASN A 400 6.29 -31.45 -17.28
CA ASN A 400 5.42 -31.58 -18.45
C ASN A 400 4.05 -32.19 -18.14
N LEU A 401 3.42 -31.73 -17.05
CA LEU A 401 2.06 -32.12 -16.66
C LEU A 401 1.09 -30.94 -16.82
N SER A 402 -0.20 -31.26 -16.96
CA SER A 402 -1.25 -30.27 -16.81
C SER A 402 -1.32 -29.77 -15.34
N ILE A 403 -1.89 -28.60 -15.12
CA ILE A 403 -2.12 -28.09 -13.74
C ILE A 403 -3.02 -29.07 -12.97
N GLU A 404 -4.02 -29.64 -13.62
CA GLU A 404 -4.95 -30.59 -13.03
C GLU A 404 -4.23 -31.87 -12.59
N ASP A 405 -3.51 -32.53 -13.49
CA ASP A 405 -2.77 -33.77 -13.18
C ASP A 405 -1.75 -33.54 -12.06
N TYR A 406 -1.07 -32.39 -12.10
CA TYR A 406 -0.08 -32.07 -11.07
C TYR A 406 -0.72 -31.82 -9.69
N LEU A 407 -1.84 -31.12 -9.64
CA LEU A 407 -2.60 -30.92 -8.40
C LEU A 407 -3.18 -32.21 -7.85
N ILE A 408 -3.63 -33.15 -8.70
CA ILE A 408 -4.04 -34.50 -8.28
C ILE A 408 -2.87 -35.20 -7.58
N LEU A 409 -1.68 -35.22 -8.21
CA LEU A 409 -0.50 -35.85 -7.60
C LEU A 409 -0.13 -35.23 -6.25
N LEU A 410 -0.20 -33.91 -6.14
CA LEU A 410 0.09 -33.22 -4.88
C LEU A 410 -0.97 -33.50 -3.81
N LYS A 411 -2.26 -33.56 -4.18
CA LYS A 411 -3.35 -33.93 -3.28
C LYS A 411 -3.18 -35.35 -2.77
N ASP A 412 -2.88 -36.31 -3.65
CA ASP A 412 -2.64 -37.72 -3.30
C ASP A 412 -1.41 -37.88 -2.42
N ALA A 413 -0.40 -37.02 -2.60
CA ALA A 413 0.76 -36.96 -1.71
C ALA A 413 0.45 -36.39 -0.32
N GLY A 414 -0.69 -35.69 -0.16
CA GLY A 414 -1.16 -35.13 1.10
C GLY A 414 -1.12 -33.61 1.21
N LEU A 415 -0.99 -32.87 0.11
CA LEU A 415 -1.18 -31.43 0.10
C LEU A 415 -2.64 -31.09 0.44
N ASN A 416 -2.85 -30.18 1.39
CA ASN A 416 -4.19 -29.91 1.90
C ASN A 416 -4.81 -28.63 1.34
N THR A 417 -4.07 -27.51 1.31
CA THR A 417 -4.58 -26.20 0.85
C THR A 417 -3.50 -25.38 0.16
N LEU A 418 -3.90 -24.41 -0.68
CA LEU A 418 -2.99 -23.48 -1.35
C LEU A 418 -3.05 -22.08 -0.72
N PRO A 419 -1.90 -21.42 -0.51
CA PRO A 419 -1.86 -20.00 -0.17
C PRO A 419 -2.20 -19.12 -1.38
N GLY A 420 -2.91 -18.02 -1.13
CA GLY A 420 -3.28 -17.03 -2.15
C GLY A 420 -2.14 -16.14 -2.64
N THR A 421 -0.96 -16.29 -2.09
CA THR A 421 0.23 -15.51 -2.47
C THR A 421 0.60 -15.73 -3.94
N ALA A 422 1.52 -14.92 -4.47
CA ALA A 422 1.75 -14.71 -5.90
C ALA A 422 0.61 -13.97 -6.65
N ALA A 423 -0.56 -13.73 -6.01
CA ALA A 423 -1.58 -12.82 -6.51
C ALA A 423 -1.05 -11.39 -6.62
N GLU A 424 -0.39 -10.92 -5.60
CA GLU A 424 0.08 -9.54 -5.40
C GLU A 424 -1.06 -8.56 -5.71
N ILE A 425 -1.19 -8.15 -6.96
CA ILE A 425 -2.33 -7.42 -7.53
C ILE A 425 -2.76 -8.11 -8.82
N LEU A 426 -4.01 -8.55 -8.90
CA LEU A 426 -4.57 -9.27 -10.06
C LEU A 426 -5.07 -8.28 -11.12
N ASP A 427 -4.15 -7.46 -11.60
CA ASP A 427 -4.33 -6.51 -12.69
C ASP A 427 -3.06 -6.47 -13.54
N ASN A 428 -3.11 -6.99 -14.75
CA ASN A 428 -1.95 -7.11 -15.64
C ASN A 428 -1.36 -5.74 -16.06
N ARG A 429 -2.13 -4.64 -15.94
CA ARG A 429 -1.61 -3.27 -16.16
C ARG A 429 -0.53 -2.94 -15.11
N ILE A 430 -0.70 -3.43 -13.90
CA ILE A 430 0.23 -3.20 -12.78
C ILE A 430 1.30 -4.29 -12.75
N ARG A 431 0.90 -5.57 -12.92
CA ARG A 431 1.81 -6.72 -12.87
C ARG A 431 3.01 -6.60 -13.79
N LYS A 432 2.82 -6.08 -15.02
CA LYS A 432 3.91 -5.86 -15.99
C LYS A 432 5.04 -4.95 -15.50
N TYR A 433 4.81 -4.14 -14.47
CA TYR A 433 5.82 -3.28 -13.84
C TYR A 433 6.29 -3.81 -12.49
N LEU A 434 5.41 -4.49 -11.77
CA LEU A 434 5.67 -4.98 -10.42
C LEU A 434 6.40 -6.32 -10.43
N CYS A 435 5.96 -7.24 -11.31
CA CYS A 435 6.44 -8.62 -11.40
C CYS A 435 6.25 -9.15 -12.86
N PRO A 436 7.00 -8.61 -13.83
CA PRO A 436 6.76 -8.82 -15.27
C PRO A 436 6.92 -10.26 -15.74
N ASP A 437 7.71 -11.04 -15.04
CA ASP A 437 8.05 -12.44 -15.34
C ASP A 437 7.23 -13.48 -14.53
N LYS A 438 6.30 -13.02 -13.66
CA LYS A 438 5.37 -13.93 -12.96
C LYS A 438 4.16 -14.29 -13.83
N ILE A 439 3.46 -15.34 -13.40
CA ILE A 439 2.16 -15.73 -13.99
C ILE A 439 1.18 -14.55 -14.05
N THR A 440 0.33 -14.53 -15.07
CA THR A 440 -0.69 -13.51 -15.27
C THR A 440 -1.84 -13.65 -14.26
N SER A 441 -2.73 -12.66 -14.21
CA SER A 441 -3.93 -12.72 -13.36
C SER A 441 -4.83 -13.89 -13.76
N GLU A 442 -4.93 -14.19 -15.06
CA GLU A 442 -5.72 -15.29 -15.61
C GLU A 442 -5.11 -16.66 -15.26
N GLN A 443 -3.77 -16.79 -15.36
CA GLN A 443 -3.07 -18.02 -14.98
C GLN A 443 -3.20 -18.29 -13.47
N TRP A 444 -3.08 -17.24 -12.62
CA TRP A 444 -3.33 -17.37 -11.19
C TRP A 444 -4.76 -17.84 -10.91
N GLY A 445 -5.74 -17.20 -11.55
CA GLY A 445 -7.16 -17.59 -11.42
C GLY A 445 -7.41 -19.02 -11.87
N TYR A 446 -6.81 -19.44 -12.98
CA TYR A 446 -6.94 -20.80 -13.49
C TYR A 446 -6.41 -21.85 -12.50
N VAL A 447 -5.22 -21.64 -11.92
CA VAL A 447 -4.68 -22.57 -10.90
C VAL A 447 -5.65 -22.69 -9.71
N MET A 448 -6.22 -21.55 -9.25
CA MET A 448 -7.16 -21.58 -8.13
C MET A 448 -8.46 -22.30 -8.49
N GLU A 449 -9.02 -22.06 -9.67
CA GLU A 449 -10.24 -22.74 -10.11
C GLU A 449 -10.04 -24.26 -10.24
N VAL A 450 -8.91 -24.71 -10.79
CA VAL A 450 -8.57 -26.14 -10.87
C VAL A 450 -8.37 -26.72 -9.47
N ALA A 451 -7.63 -26.04 -8.58
CA ALA A 451 -7.49 -26.50 -7.21
C ALA A 451 -8.85 -26.67 -6.50
N HIS A 452 -9.73 -25.67 -6.65
CA HIS A 452 -11.06 -25.72 -6.04
C HIS A 452 -11.96 -26.82 -6.63
N SER A 453 -11.85 -27.12 -7.94
CA SER A 453 -12.59 -28.24 -8.57
C SER A 453 -12.14 -29.60 -8.03
N LEU A 454 -10.89 -29.69 -7.58
CA LEU A 454 -10.32 -30.85 -6.90
C LEU A 454 -10.54 -30.81 -5.37
N GLU A 455 -11.40 -29.91 -4.87
CA GLU A 455 -11.68 -29.71 -3.43
C GLU A 455 -10.46 -29.26 -2.60
N ILE A 456 -9.38 -28.82 -3.23
CA ILE A 456 -8.25 -28.17 -2.56
C ILE A 456 -8.64 -26.72 -2.32
N LYS A 457 -8.99 -26.36 -1.08
CA LYS A 457 -9.32 -24.99 -0.70
C LYS A 457 -8.08 -24.10 -0.73
N SER A 458 -8.30 -22.78 -0.77
CA SER A 458 -7.20 -21.81 -0.77
C SER A 458 -7.56 -20.54 -0.03
N THR A 459 -6.53 -19.74 0.27
CA THR A 459 -6.73 -18.35 0.70
C THR A 459 -6.71 -17.41 -0.51
N ALA A 460 -7.15 -16.17 -0.34
CA ALA A 460 -6.98 -15.12 -1.34
C ALA A 460 -6.24 -13.95 -0.72
N THR A 461 -5.21 -13.43 -1.40
CA THR A 461 -4.37 -12.34 -0.89
C THR A 461 -4.37 -11.15 -1.84
N ILE A 462 -4.27 -9.95 -1.31
CA ILE A 462 -3.95 -8.73 -2.07
C ILE A 462 -2.76 -8.03 -1.44
N MET A 463 -1.75 -7.67 -2.23
CA MET A 463 -0.69 -6.74 -1.80
C MET A 463 -0.99 -5.35 -2.37
N PHE A 464 -0.98 -4.33 -1.52
CA PHE A 464 -1.43 -2.99 -1.88
C PHE A 464 -0.54 -1.88 -1.31
N GLY A 465 -0.57 -0.69 -1.92
CA GLY A 465 0.20 0.48 -1.50
C GLY A 465 1.57 0.61 -2.17
N HIS A 466 1.77 0.03 -3.37
CA HIS A 466 3.05 0.04 -4.11
C HIS A 466 3.04 0.98 -5.33
N ILE A 467 2.43 0.55 -6.46
CA ILE A 467 2.24 1.29 -7.73
C ILE A 467 0.83 1.08 -8.28
N ASP A 468 -0.01 0.53 -7.47
CA ASP A 468 -1.42 0.26 -7.68
C ASP A 468 -2.26 1.55 -7.78
N ASP A 469 -3.49 1.40 -8.22
CA ASP A 469 -4.53 2.41 -8.26
C ASP A 469 -5.87 1.80 -7.78
N ILE A 470 -6.87 2.63 -7.47
CA ILE A 470 -8.19 2.16 -7.01
C ILE A 470 -8.78 1.15 -7.99
N LYS A 471 -8.65 1.39 -9.28
CA LYS A 471 -9.18 0.48 -10.30
C LYS A 471 -8.54 -0.90 -10.23
N SER A 472 -7.24 -0.99 -9.92
CA SER A 472 -6.56 -2.28 -9.75
C SER A 472 -7.04 -3.01 -8.50
N TRP A 473 -7.41 -2.30 -7.43
CA TRP A 473 -8.04 -2.89 -6.25
C TRP A 473 -9.42 -3.48 -6.57
N VAL A 474 -10.24 -2.71 -7.30
CA VAL A 474 -11.56 -3.18 -7.75
C VAL A 474 -11.43 -4.40 -8.66
N ASN A 475 -10.55 -4.36 -9.67
CA ASN A 475 -10.32 -5.49 -10.57
C ASN A 475 -9.86 -6.75 -9.82
N HIS A 476 -9.01 -6.58 -8.80
CA HIS A 476 -8.53 -7.67 -7.96
C HIS A 476 -9.68 -8.30 -7.16
N PHE A 477 -10.48 -7.50 -6.48
CA PHE A 477 -11.62 -7.97 -5.71
C PHE A 477 -12.67 -8.65 -6.62
N ASP A 478 -12.93 -8.06 -7.79
CA ASP A 478 -13.86 -8.61 -8.77
C ASP A 478 -13.44 -10.00 -9.25
N LEU A 479 -12.15 -10.19 -9.60
CA LEU A 479 -11.66 -11.50 -10.04
C LEU A 479 -11.83 -12.55 -8.94
N ILE A 480 -11.44 -12.25 -7.70
CA ILE A 480 -11.62 -13.17 -6.56
C ILE A 480 -13.10 -13.48 -6.36
N LYS A 481 -13.98 -12.46 -6.38
CA LYS A 481 -15.43 -12.66 -6.19
C LYS A 481 -16.03 -13.53 -7.28
N ARG A 482 -15.63 -13.33 -8.53
CA ARG A 482 -16.08 -14.17 -9.65
C ARG A 482 -15.66 -15.64 -9.50
N ILE A 483 -14.40 -15.87 -9.09
CA ILE A 483 -13.92 -17.25 -8.81
C ILE A 483 -14.71 -17.82 -7.63
N GLN A 484 -14.86 -17.08 -6.52
CA GLN A 484 -15.58 -17.53 -5.34
C GLN A 484 -17.05 -17.89 -5.63
N LYS A 485 -17.75 -17.10 -6.44
CA LYS A 485 -19.13 -17.39 -6.85
C LYS A 485 -19.25 -18.73 -7.59
N ARG A 486 -18.24 -19.09 -8.39
CA ARG A 486 -18.22 -20.36 -9.14
C ARG A 486 -17.80 -21.55 -8.30
N THR A 487 -16.78 -21.37 -7.46
CA THR A 487 -16.06 -22.50 -6.84
C THR A 487 -16.31 -22.64 -5.34
N LYS A 488 -16.64 -21.56 -4.64
CA LYS A 488 -16.71 -21.50 -3.17
C LYS A 488 -15.45 -22.04 -2.49
N GLY A 489 -14.28 -21.85 -3.13
CA GLY A 489 -13.01 -22.46 -2.73
C GLY A 489 -12.15 -21.60 -1.82
N PHE A 490 -12.31 -20.26 -1.84
CA PHE A 490 -11.57 -19.38 -0.94
C PHE A 490 -12.14 -19.42 0.48
N THR A 491 -11.26 -19.59 1.46
CA THR A 491 -11.61 -19.64 2.89
C THR A 491 -11.51 -18.28 3.57
N GLU A 492 -10.66 -17.39 3.06
CA GLU A 492 -10.41 -16.07 3.65
C GLU A 492 -9.82 -15.08 2.62
N ILE A 493 -9.93 -13.79 2.95
CA ILE A 493 -9.20 -12.69 2.28
C ILE A 493 -8.12 -12.17 3.22
N VAL A 494 -6.89 -12.08 2.71
CA VAL A 494 -5.72 -11.61 3.45
C VAL A 494 -5.15 -10.35 2.78
N PRO A 495 -5.51 -9.16 3.23
CA PRO A 495 -4.88 -7.93 2.75
C PRO A 495 -3.45 -7.78 3.32
N LEU A 496 -2.48 -7.64 2.44
CA LEU A 496 -1.06 -7.55 2.76
C LEU A 496 -0.54 -6.15 2.40
N PRO A 497 -0.43 -5.22 3.35
CA PRO A 497 0.14 -3.91 3.06
C PRO A 497 1.61 -4.03 2.63
N PHE A 498 1.99 -3.28 1.61
CA PHE A 498 3.33 -3.30 1.04
C PHE A 498 4.37 -2.77 2.04
N VAL A 499 5.31 -3.61 2.43
CA VAL A 499 6.49 -3.25 3.24
C VAL A 499 7.61 -2.83 2.29
N HIS A 500 7.93 -1.55 2.27
CA HIS A 500 8.73 -0.95 1.20
C HIS A 500 10.24 -0.90 1.45
N MET A 501 10.69 -0.89 2.74
CA MET A 501 12.04 -0.51 3.14
C MET A 501 13.15 -1.34 2.47
N GLY A 502 12.94 -2.63 2.29
CA GLY A 502 13.87 -3.55 1.61
C GLY A 502 13.51 -3.85 0.15
N SER A 503 12.47 -3.24 -0.38
CA SER A 503 11.94 -3.52 -1.72
C SER A 503 12.77 -2.87 -2.82
N PRO A 504 13.23 -3.61 -3.84
CA PRO A 504 14.02 -3.05 -4.95
C PRO A 504 13.32 -1.91 -5.70
N ILE A 505 12.02 -2.02 -5.94
CA ILE A 505 11.25 -1.01 -6.68
C ILE A 505 11.18 0.32 -5.92
N PHE A 506 11.08 0.26 -4.57
CA PHE A 506 11.11 1.46 -3.73
C PHE A 506 12.50 2.08 -3.69
N LEU A 507 13.54 1.27 -3.50
CA LEU A 507 14.93 1.74 -3.48
C LEU A 507 15.35 2.38 -4.79
N GLN A 508 14.68 2.02 -5.91
CA GLN A 508 14.85 2.65 -7.22
C GLN A 508 14.00 3.91 -7.41
N GLY A 509 13.19 4.32 -6.42
CA GLY A 509 12.29 5.47 -6.52
C GLY A 509 11.10 5.25 -7.45
N LYS A 510 10.65 4.01 -7.64
CA LYS A 510 9.62 3.63 -8.61
C LYS A 510 8.30 3.16 -7.96
N SER A 511 8.18 3.23 -6.64
CA SER A 511 6.96 2.90 -5.91
C SER A 511 6.64 3.90 -4.80
N MET A 512 5.41 3.84 -4.31
CA MET A 512 4.98 4.51 -3.10
C MET A 512 5.64 3.85 -1.87
N PRO A 513 5.70 4.55 -0.71
CA PRO A 513 6.29 4.04 0.52
C PRO A 513 5.29 3.20 1.36
N GLY A 514 4.59 2.27 0.74
CA GLY A 514 3.51 1.49 1.34
C GLY A 514 2.20 2.28 1.43
N PRO A 515 1.09 1.67 1.86
CA PRO A 515 -0.18 2.37 2.07
C PRO A 515 -0.14 3.29 3.29
N THR A 516 -1.07 4.24 3.33
CA THR A 516 -1.42 5.01 4.53
C THR A 516 -2.29 4.17 5.46
N TRP A 517 -2.44 4.60 6.72
CA TRP A 517 -3.34 3.91 7.65
C TRP A 517 -4.81 3.95 7.19
N ASP A 518 -5.23 5.05 6.58
CA ASP A 518 -6.54 5.17 5.95
C ASP A 518 -6.79 4.09 4.90
N GLU A 519 -5.80 3.87 4.03
CA GLU A 519 -5.87 2.84 3.00
C GLU A 519 -5.89 1.43 3.59
N VAL A 520 -5.12 1.20 4.64
CA VAL A 520 -5.15 -0.07 5.37
C VAL A 520 -6.55 -0.32 5.94
N THR A 521 -7.15 0.67 6.60
CA THR A 521 -8.50 0.54 7.15
C THR A 521 -9.52 0.31 6.04
N LEU A 522 -9.46 1.09 4.95
CA LEU A 522 -10.40 0.96 3.82
C LEU A 522 -10.34 -0.41 3.15
N ILE A 523 -9.15 -0.92 2.85
CA ILE A 523 -9.02 -2.23 2.18
C ILE A 523 -9.64 -3.34 3.02
N HIS A 524 -9.40 -3.38 4.33
CA HIS A 524 -9.96 -4.41 5.21
C HIS A 524 -11.48 -4.25 5.35
N ALA A 525 -11.95 -3.03 5.60
CA ALA A 525 -13.37 -2.76 5.76
C ALA A 525 -14.16 -3.02 4.47
N LEU A 526 -13.64 -2.59 3.32
CA LEU A 526 -14.29 -2.82 2.03
C LEU A 526 -14.17 -4.27 1.57
N ALA A 527 -13.14 -5.01 1.98
CA ALA A 527 -13.11 -6.46 1.80
C ALA A 527 -14.28 -7.12 2.54
N ARG A 528 -14.53 -6.77 3.82
CA ARG A 528 -15.69 -7.27 4.56
C ARG A 528 -17.01 -6.96 3.85
N ILE A 529 -17.20 -5.72 3.43
CA ILE A 529 -18.43 -5.27 2.75
C ILE A 529 -18.60 -5.98 1.41
N TYR A 530 -17.56 -6.02 0.59
CA TYR A 530 -17.65 -6.54 -0.77
C TYR A 530 -17.81 -8.06 -0.84
N PHE A 531 -17.16 -8.79 0.08
CA PHE A 531 -17.22 -10.26 0.15
C PHE A 531 -18.28 -10.79 1.12
N TYR A 532 -19.08 -9.93 1.74
CA TYR A 532 -20.16 -10.34 2.64
C TYR A 532 -21.06 -11.39 1.99
N GLY A 533 -21.35 -12.48 2.72
CA GLY A 533 -22.13 -13.61 2.21
C GLY A 533 -21.42 -14.51 1.21
N SER A 534 -20.12 -14.27 0.92
CA SER A 534 -19.33 -15.11 0.02
C SER A 534 -18.00 -15.60 0.63
N ILE A 535 -17.30 -14.74 1.37
CA ILE A 535 -16.10 -15.09 2.13
C ILE A 535 -16.23 -14.46 3.52
N ASP A 536 -16.35 -15.31 4.53
CA ASP A 536 -16.68 -14.87 5.89
C ASP A 536 -15.47 -14.42 6.71
N ASN A 537 -14.24 -14.73 6.27
CA ASN A 537 -13.05 -14.45 7.04
C ASN A 537 -12.18 -13.38 6.36
N ILE A 538 -11.91 -12.32 7.09
CA ILE A 538 -10.98 -11.25 6.70
C ILE A 538 -9.86 -11.22 7.73
N GLN A 539 -8.64 -11.43 7.26
CA GLN A 539 -7.45 -11.52 8.10
C GLN A 539 -6.69 -10.19 8.15
N ALA A 540 -6.16 -9.82 9.33
CA ALA A 540 -5.14 -8.78 9.47
C ALA A 540 -3.74 -9.38 9.65
N SER A 541 -2.79 -8.97 8.81
CA SER A 541 -1.41 -9.45 8.88
C SER A 541 -0.61 -8.70 9.96
N TRP A 542 -0.50 -9.29 11.15
CA TRP A 542 0.22 -8.68 12.28
C TRP A 542 1.71 -8.45 12.01
N VAL A 543 2.37 -9.30 11.24
CA VAL A 543 3.80 -9.12 10.87
C VAL A 543 4.07 -7.84 10.08
N LYS A 544 3.05 -7.27 9.44
CA LYS A 544 3.12 -6.04 8.65
C LYS A 544 2.54 -4.83 9.38
N LEU A 545 1.59 -5.04 10.28
CA LEU A 545 0.82 -3.99 10.95
C LEU A 545 1.17 -3.82 12.43
N GLY A 546 1.88 -4.81 13.01
CA GLY A 546 2.07 -4.92 14.44
C GLY A 546 0.78 -5.31 15.16
N HIS A 547 0.90 -5.61 16.46
CA HIS A 547 -0.23 -5.96 17.30
C HIS A 547 -1.23 -4.78 17.42
N ASP A 548 -0.74 -3.54 17.54
CA ASP A 548 -1.61 -2.35 17.61
C ASP A 548 -2.44 -2.17 16.32
N GLY A 549 -1.83 -2.35 15.15
CA GLY A 549 -2.55 -2.26 13.88
C GLY A 549 -3.58 -3.38 13.70
N ALA A 550 -3.19 -4.60 14.01
CA ALA A 550 -4.09 -5.75 13.95
C ALA A 550 -5.30 -5.58 14.88
N SER A 551 -5.06 -5.14 16.15
CA SER A 551 -6.10 -4.86 17.14
C SER A 551 -7.11 -3.81 16.65
N LYS A 552 -6.63 -2.69 16.08
CA LYS A 552 -7.52 -1.64 15.55
C LYS A 552 -8.42 -2.14 14.41
N LEU A 553 -7.92 -3.04 13.57
CA LEU A 553 -8.69 -3.59 12.46
C LEU A 553 -9.77 -4.59 12.89
N LEU A 554 -9.71 -5.14 14.11
CA LEU A 554 -10.79 -5.94 14.69
C LEU A 554 -12.10 -5.13 14.86
N HIS A 555 -12.02 -3.80 14.78
CA HIS A 555 -13.15 -2.89 14.77
C HIS A 555 -13.45 -2.31 13.38
N ALA A 556 -12.85 -2.91 12.34
CA ALA A 556 -13.04 -2.51 10.95
C ALA A 556 -13.38 -3.71 10.05
N GLY A 557 -14.08 -4.72 10.60
CA GLY A 557 -14.56 -5.87 9.85
C GLY A 557 -13.63 -7.08 9.81
N VAL A 558 -12.48 -7.04 10.46
CA VAL A 558 -11.54 -8.17 10.58
C VAL A 558 -12.00 -9.12 11.69
N ASN A 559 -11.87 -10.43 11.45
CA ASN A 559 -12.17 -11.49 12.42
C ASN A 559 -11.07 -12.55 12.55
N ASP A 560 -9.94 -12.40 11.86
CA ASP A 560 -8.83 -13.36 11.91
C ASP A 560 -7.48 -12.63 11.99
N LEU A 561 -6.57 -13.17 12.80
CA LEU A 561 -5.21 -12.63 12.98
C LEU A 561 -4.13 -13.47 12.27
N GLY A 562 -4.55 -14.49 11.51
CA GLY A 562 -3.63 -15.40 10.83
C GLY A 562 -2.95 -16.38 11.78
N GLY A 563 -1.71 -16.67 11.51
CA GLY A 563 -0.96 -17.67 12.24
C GLY A 563 0.07 -17.12 13.22
N THR A 564 0.53 -17.99 14.13
CA THR A 564 1.66 -17.73 15.04
C THR A 564 2.98 -17.53 14.29
N LEU A 565 3.11 -18.08 13.09
CA LEU A 565 4.16 -17.83 12.08
C LEU A 565 5.60 -17.97 12.58
N ILE A 566 5.91 -18.95 13.37
CA ILE A 566 7.30 -19.19 13.82
C ILE A 566 8.25 -19.14 12.60
N ASN A 567 9.27 -18.26 12.64
CA ASN A 567 10.24 -18.04 11.56
C ASN A 567 9.70 -17.36 10.27
N GLU A 568 8.79 -16.39 10.36
CA GLU A 568 8.41 -15.57 9.21
C GLU A 568 9.59 -14.70 8.74
N ASN A 569 10.14 -15.01 7.56
CA ASN A 569 11.34 -14.37 7.03
C ASN A 569 11.06 -13.38 5.89
N ILE A 570 9.91 -13.50 5.19
CA ILE A 570 9.62 -12.74 3.99
C ILE A 570 9.37 -11.27 4.30
N SER A 571 8.53 -10.97 5.29
CA SER A 571 8.27 -9.60 5.72
C SER A 571 9.49 -8.97 6.39
N ARG A 572 10.23 -9.74 7.20
CA ARG A 572 11.48 -9.30 7.81
C ARG A 572 12.52 -8.90 6.75
N ALA A 573 12.70 -9.70 5.71
CA ALA A 573 13.62 -9.39 4.61
C ALA A 573 13.22 -8.11 3.85
N SER A 574 11.94 -7.78 3.83
CA SER A 574 11.42 -6.52 3.29
C SER A 574 11.56 -5.33 4.24
N GLY A 575 12.00 -5.55 5.47
CA GLY A 575 12.26 -4.52 6.48
C GLY A 575 11.19 -4.39 7.56
N ALA A 576 10.29 -5.39 7.72
CA ALA A 576 9.34 -5.39 8.82
C ALA A 576 10.03 -5.64 10.16
N ASP A 577 9.62 -4.92 11.21
CA ASP A 577 10.21 -4.87 12.55
C ASP A 577 9.22 -5.32 13.65
N HIS A 578 8.20 -6.11 13.30
CA HIS A 578 7.18 -6.59 14.25
C HIS A 578 7.44 -8.02 14.76
N GLY A 579 8.62 -8.56 14.50
CA GLY A 579 8.99 -9.93 14.88
C GLY A 579 8.61 -10.98 13.85
N GLN A 580 8.82 -12.24 14.21
CA GLN A 580 8.64 -13.40 13.34
C GLN A 580 7.73 -14.47 13.96
N HIS A 581 7.30 -14.25 15.19
CA HIS A 581 6.48 -15.15 15.98
C HIS A 581 5.61 -14.37 16.96
N THR A 582 4.36 -14.76 17.08
CA THR A 582 3.44 -14.35 18.13
C THR A 582 2.90 -15.61 18.79
N THR A 583 2.95 -15.68 20.10
CA THR A 583 2.49 -16.84 20.88
C THR A 583 0.97 -16.87 20.98
N ASP A 584 0.42 -18.03 21.29
CA ASP A 584 -1.03 -18.18 21.55
C ASP A 584 -1.49 -17.24 22.68
N ILE A 585 -0.69 -17.07 23.72
CA ILE A 585 -0.98 -16.20 24.87
C ILE A 585 -1.05 -14.74 24.43
N GLU A 586 -0.08 -14.28 23.64
CA GLU A 586 -0.06 -12.90 23.13
C GLU A 586 -1.28 -12.62 22.23
N PHE A 587 -1.72 -13.57 21.40
CA PHE A 587 -2.95 -13.44 20.62
C PHE A 587 -4.19 -13.38 21.51
N VAL A 588 -4.31 -14.25 22.50
CA VAL A 588 -5.42 -14.24 23.45
C VAL A 588 -5.52 -12.89 24.15
N GLU A 589 -4.41 -12.39 24.71
CA GLU A 589 -4.38 -11.09 25.37
C GLU A 589 -4.73 -9.93 24.42
N LEU A 590 -4.22 -9.96 23.18
CA LEU A 590 -4.50 -8.95 22.15
C LEU A 590 -6.01 -8.87 21.86
N ILE A 591 -6.63 -10.04 21.66
CA ILE A 591 -8.04 -10.17 21.33
C ILE A 591 -8.92 -9.73 22.50
N GLU A 592 -8.62 -10.18 23.72
CA GLU A 592 -9.36 -9.81 24.91
C GLU A 592 -9.24 -8.30 25.23
N LYS A 593 -8.06 -7.70 25.08
CA LYS A 593 -7.83 -6.25 25.19
C LYS A 593 -8.63 -5.45 24.16
N SER A 594 -8.99 -6.06 23.06
CA SER A 594 -9.86 -5.48 22.01
C SER A 594 -11.36 -5.70 22.27
N ASN A 595 -11.75 -6.21 23.46
CA ASN A 595 -13.12 -6.59 23.82
C ASN A 595 -13.74 -7.62 22.85
N LYS A 596 -12.93 -8.55 22.35
CA LYS A 596 -13.31 -9.66 21.46
C LYS A 596 -13.02 -11.00 22.14
N LYS A 597 -13.52 -12.09 21.55
CA LYS A 597 -13.39 -13.46 22.10
C LYS A 597 -12.37 -14.27 21.29
N PRO A 598 -11.29 -14.77 21.89
CA PRO A 598 -10.26 -15.52 21.18
C PRO A 598 -10.65 -16.98 20.91
N PHE A 599 -10.36 -17.43 19.70
CA PHE A 599 -10.55 -18.81 19.27
C PHE A 599 -9.33 -19.30 18.49
N LEU A 600 -8.84 -20.48 18.86
CA LEU A 600 -7.90 -21.24 18.04
C LEU A 600 -8.70 -22.00 16.98
N ARG A 601 -8.33 -21.89 15.70
CA ARG A 601 -8.97 -22.56 14.56
C ARG A 601 -8.06 -23.53 13.85
N ASN A 602 -8.63 -24.44 13.07
CA ASN A 602 -7.89 -25.14 12.02
C ASN A 602 -7.83 -24.29 10.73
N THR A 603 -7.01 -24.70 9.75
CA THR A 603 -6.81 -23.98 8.48
C THR A 603 -8.10 -23.77 7.69
N LEU A 604 -9.02 -24.72 7.73
CA LEU A 604 -10.26 -24.72 6.94
C LEU A 604 -11.43 -24.00 7.62
N TYR A 605 -11.24 -23.45 8.83
CA TYR A 605 -12.30 -22.82 9.64
C TYR A 605 -13.48 -23.75 10.00
N THR A 606 -13.31 -25.06 9.85
CA THR A 606 -14.32 -26.05 10.21
C THR A 606 -14.38 -26.35 11.71
N GLU A 607 -13.29 -26.08 12.40
CA GLU A 607 -13.14 -26.28 13.83
C GLU A 607 -12.56 -25.05 14.50
N LYS A 608 -13.14 -24.65 15.62
CA LYS A 608 -12.62 -23.57 16.46
C LYS A 608 -12.81 -23.90 17.94
N LYS A 609 -11.76 -23.66 18.73
CA LYS A 609 -11.72 -23.88 20.18
C LYS A 609 -11.62 -22.53 20.88
N SER A 610 -12.56 -22.23 21.76
CA SER A 610 -12.49 -21.03 22.58
C SER A 610 -11.30 -21.09 23.54
N LEU A 611 -10.61 -19.97 23.66
CA LEU A 611 -9.50 -19.79 24.60
C LEU A 611 -9.81 -18.63 25.56
N SER A 612 -9.12 -18.60 26.69
CA SER A 612 -9.15 -17.47 27.60
C SER A 612 -7.80 -17.33 28.30
N SER A 613 -7.44 -16.13 28.72
CA SER A 613 -6.23 -15.88 29.52
C SER A 613 -6.21 -16.69 30.83
N ILE A 614 -7.39 -16.94 31.40
CA ILE A 614 -7.56 -17.72 32.65
C ILE A 614 -7.30 -19.22 32.41
N SER A 615 -7.80 -19.78 31.29
CA SER A 615 -7.61 -21.21 30.98
C SER A 615 -6.17 -21.58 30.64
N ASN A 616 -5.39 -20.62 30.14
CA ASN A 616 -3.97 -20.81 29.81
C ASN A 616 -3.08 -20.87 31.08
N LEU A 617 -3.43 -20.12 32.14
CA LEU A 617 -2.73 -20.19 33.43
C LEU A 617 -2.88 -21.57 34.10
N GLU A 618 -4.07 -22.20 33.99
CA GLU A 618 -4.31 -23.52 34.55
C GLU A 618 -3.55 -24.65 33.81
N ASN A 619 -3.29 -24.49 32.50
CA ASN A 619 -2.53 -25.46 31.71
C ASN A 619 -1.00 -25.33 31.89
N VAL A 620 -0.51 -24.13 32.20
CA VAL A 620 0.92 -23.90 32.52
C VAL A 620 1.28 -24.42 33.91
N ILE A 621 0.31 -24.48 34.84
CA ILE A 621 0.51 -25.01 36.20
C ILE A 621 0.46 -26.56 36.21
N LYS A 622 -0.05 -27.18 35.14
CA LYS A 622 -0.14 -28.67 34.99
C LYS A 622 0.99 -29.30 34.19
N LEU A 623 1.95 -28.51 33.71
CA LEU A 623 3.24 -28.96 33.13
C LEU A 623 4.38 -28.67 34.10
#